data_b168f26e62308b529520ef088c7a7ad5
#
_entry.id   b168f26e62308b529520ef088c7a7ad5
#
_cell.length_a   1.000
_cell.length_b   1.000
_cell.length_c   1.000
_cell.angle_alpha   90.00
_cell.angle_beta   90.00
_cell.angle_gamma   90.00
#
_symmetry.space_group_name_H-M   'P 1'
#
loop_
_entity.id
_entity.type
_entity.pdbx_description
1 polymer ?
#
loop_
_entity_poly.entity_id
_entity_poly.type
_entity_poly.pdbx_seq_one_letter_code
_entity_poly.pdbx_strand_id
1 'polypeptide(L)'
;IASRTGSSIHGSNDPIEAVSGAGVIYTDIFVSMGEENIEGKFDAFEGFQVNEELVAHADPGYLFMHCLPAHRGEEVTDAVIDSPNSVVLDQAENRMWAQMSLLTYLCNNDAWHTYRELE
;
A
#
# COMPACT_ATOMS: atom_id res chain seq x y z
N ILE A 1 19.12 5.80 -0.29
CA ILE A 1 18.66 5.57 1.11
C ILE A 1 18.91 4.12 1.49
N ALA A 2 18.47 3.12 0.72
CA ALA A 2 18.62 1.69 1.03
C ALA A 2 20.06 1.31 1.41
N SER A 3 21.06 1.75 0.64
CA SER A 3 22.47 1.47 0.93
C SER A 3 22.97 2.05 2.28
N ARG A 4 22.29 3.07 2.82
CA ARG A 4 22.63 3.69 4.12
C ARG A 4 21.94 3.02 5.30
N THR A 5 20.81 2.35 5.05
CA THR A 5 19.99 1.69 6.08
C THR A 5 20.21 0.19 6.15
N GLY A 6 20.99 -0.38 5.22
CA GLY A 6 21.16 -1.82 5.08
C GLY A 6 19.97 -2.53 4.43
N SER A 7 19.02 -1.77 3.90
CA SER A 7 17.88 -2.34 3.17
C SER A 7 18.27 -2.75 1.76
N SER A 8 17.58 -3.73 1.20
CA SER A 8 17.70 -4.15 -0.20
C SER A 8 16.44 -3.79 -0.97
N ILE A 9 16.60 -3.50 -2.26
CA ILE A 9 15.51 -3.27 -3.20
C ILE A 9 15.69 -4.26 -4.34
N HIS A 10 14.68 -5.06 -4.60
CA HIS A 10 14.63 -6.01 -5.69
C HIS A 10 13.45 -5.65 -6.61
N GLY A 11 13.64 -5.75 -7.91
CA GLY A 11 12.57 -5.59 -8.90
C GLY A 11 12.35 -6.92 -9.62
N SER A 12 11.08 -7.29 -9.81
CA SER A 12 10.69 -8.46 -10.59
C SER A 12 9.46 -8.14 -11.42
N ASN A 13 9.35 -8.77 -12.59
CA ASN A 13 8.13 -8.79 -13.40
C ASN A 13 7.29 -10.06 -13.14
N ASP A 14 7.73 -10.91 -12.21
CA ASP A 14 6.97 -12.06 -11.75
C ASP A 14 6.32 -11.72 -10.41
N PRO A 15 4.98 -11.56 -10.34
CA PRO A 15 4.29 -11.21 -9.12
C PRO A 15 4.39 -12.30 -8.04
N ILE A 16 4.50 -13.58 -8.41
CA ILE A 16 4.68 -14.68 -7.45
C ILE A 16 6.06 -14.58 -6.80
N GLU A 17 7.10 -14.33 -7.59
CA GLU A 17 8.44 -14.09 -7.04
C GLU A 17 8.44 -12.89 -6.09
N ALA A 18 7.77 -11.80 -6.48
CA ALA A 18 7.73 -10.56 -5.70
C ALA A 18 7.02 -10.72 -4.35
N VAL A 19 5.94 -11.51 -4.28
CA VAL A 19 5.17 -11.68 -3.04
C VAL A 19 5.64 -12.85 -2.18
N SER A 20 6.54 -13.70 -2.67
CA SER A 20 6.99 -14.89 -1.94
C SER A 20 7.54 -14.55 -0.56
N GLY A 21 6.84 -14.99 0.50
CA GLY A 21 7.19 -14.71 1.90
C GLY A 21 7.05 -13.24 2.30
N ALA A 22 6.36 -12.41 1.52
CA ALA A 22 6.15 -11.00 1.83
C ALA A 22 5.27 -10.84 3.07
N GLY A 23 5.70 -9.99 4.02
CA GLY A 23 4.91 -9.61 5.19
C GLY A 23 3.95 -8.45 4.93
N VAL A 24 4.11 -7.74 3.82
CA VAL A 24 3.21 -6.65 3.39
C VAL A 24 3.05 -6.71 1.88
N ILE A 25 1.81 -6.65 1.42
CA ILE A 25 1.46 -6.49 0.01
C ILE A 25 0.75 -5.14 -0.14
N TYR A 26 1.31 -4.27 -0.97
CA TYR A 26 0.76 -2.94 -1.24
C TYR A 26 0.48 -2.81 -2.74
N THR A 27 -0.74 -2.44 -3.10
CA THR A 27 -1.12 -2.15 -4.49
C THR A 27 -1.83 -0.80 -4.63
N ASP A 28 -2.00 -0.36 -5.86
CA ASP A 28 -2.72 0.82 -6.28
C ASP A 28 -3.55 0.48 -7.53
N ILE A 29 -4.43 1.39 -7.94
CA ILE A 29 -5.22 1.24 -9.17
C ILE A 29 -4.30 1.12 -10.39
N PHE A 30 -4.66 0.26 -11.35
CA PHE A 30 -3.90 0.07 -12.57
C PHE A 30 -3.97 1.28 -13.51
N VAL A 31 -5.14 1.93 -13.55
CA VAL A 31 -5.39 3.10 -14.39
C VAL A 31 -5.78 4.27 -13.51
N SER A 32 -4.91 5.27 -13.43
CA SER A 32 -5.15 6.46 -12.63
C SER A 32 -6.19 7.39 -13.28
N MET A 33 -6.86 8.21 -12.48
CA MET A 33 -7.78 9.22 -12.99
C MET A 33 -7.12 10.11 -14.04
N GLY A 34 -7.77 10.26 -15.20
CA GLY A 34 -7.26 11.02 -16.34
C GLY A 34 -6.43 10.19 -17.33
N GLU A 35 -6.23 8.91 -17.07
CA GLU A 35 -5.48 7.99 -17.94
C GLU A 35 -6.36 6.91 -18.58
N GLU A 36 -7.68 7.01 -18.43
CA GLU A 36 -8.65 6.01 -18.88
C GLU A 36 -8.64 5.80 -20.41
N ASN A 37 -8.11 6.77 -21.14
CA ASN A 37 -8.03 6.72 -22.62
C ASN A 37 -6.67 6.21 -23.13
N ILE A 38 -5.77 5.75 -22.26
CA ILE A 38 -4.48 5.20 -22.71
C ILE A 38 -4.70 3.74 -23.12
N GLU A 39 -4.75 3.53 -24.44
CA GLU A 39 -4.95 2.21 -25.05
C GLU A 39 -3.87 1.22 -24.59
N GLY A 40 -4.25 0.00 -24.20
CA GLY A 40 -3.33 -1.06 -23.77
C GLY A 40 -2.73 -0.89 -22.36
N LYS A 41 -3.07 0.17 -21.63
CA LYS A 41 -2.52 0.35 -20.27
C LYS A 41 -2.98 -0.76 -19.32
N PHE A 42 -4.23 -1.15 -19.40
CA PHE A 42 -4.79 -2.22 -18.57
C PHE A 42 -4.13 -3.58 -18.89
N ASP A 43 -3.88 -3.85 -20.17
CA ASP A 43 -3.26 -5.10 -20.63
C ASP A 43 -1.83 -5.27 -20.08
N ALA A 44 -1.14 -4.16 -19.81
CA ALA A 44 0.20 -4.18 -19.22
C ALA A 44 0.24 -4.72 -17.77
N PHE A 45 -0.90 -4.75 -17.11
CA PHE A 45 -1.06 -5.26 -15.76
C PHE A 45 -1.70 -6.65 -15.69
N GLU A 46 -1.86 -7.32 -16.85
CA GLU A 46 -2.33 -8.70 -16.87
C GLU A 46 -1.43 -9.59 -15.99
N GLY A 47 -2.05 -10.35 -15.08
CA GLY A 47 -1.34 -11.21 -14.13
C GLY A 47 -0.88 -10.52 -12.82
N PHE A 48 -1.05 -9.20 -12.69
CA PHE A 48 -0.65 -8.46 -11.48
C PHE A 48 -1.79 -8.21 -10.49
N GLN A 49 -3.00 -8.73 -10.76
CA GLN A 49 -4.11 -8.63 -9.82
C GLN A 49 -3.74 -9.31 -8.49
N VAL A 50 -3.97 -8.60 -7.39
CA VAL A 50 -3.83 -9.19 -6.05
C VAL A 50 -5.09 -9.99 -5.74
N ASN A 51 -4.99 -11.29 -5.91
CA ASN A 51 -6.06 -12.27 -5.70
C ASN A 51 -5.63 -13.34 -4.69
N GLU A 52 -6.53 -14.26 -4.35
CA GLU A 52 -6.31 -15.29 -3.35
C GLU A 52 -5.17 -16.24 -3.71
N GLU A 53 -4.99 -16.50 -5.01
CA GLU A 53 -3.90 -17.36 -5.49
C GLU A 53 -2.54 -16.68 -5.27
N LEU A 54 -2.43 -15.40 -5.61
CA LEU A 54 -1.21 -14.63 -5.44
C LEU A 54 -0.83 -14.50 -3.95
N VAL A 55 -1.77 -14.11 -3.10
CA VAL A 55 -1.49 -13.91 -1.66
C VAL A 55 -1.19 -15.21 -0.91
N ALA A 56 -1.56 -16.37 -1.45
CA ALA A 56 -1.19 -17.66 -0.88
C ALA A 56 0.32 -17.93 -0.86
N HIS A 57 1.10 -17.18 -1.65
CA HIS A 57 2.56 -17.24 -1.66
C HIS A 57 3.23 -16.31 -0.63
N ALA A 58 2.46 -15.39 -0.03
CA ALA A 58 2.96 -14.48 1.00
C ALA A 58 3.11 -15.17 2.36
N ASP A 59 3.65 -14.42 3.35
CA ASP A 59 3.61 -14.86 4.75
C ASP A 59 2.13 -15.02 5.19
N PRO A 60 1.77 -16.07 5.93
CA PRO A 60 0.37 -16.25 6.40
C PRO A 60 -0.20 -15.07 7.20
N GLY A 61 0.67 -14.29 7.84
CA GLY A 61 0.31 -13.08 8.57
C GLY A 61 0.53 -11.79 7.79
N TYR A 62 0.62 -11.85 6.45
CA TYR A 62 0.81 -10.65 5.63
C TYR A 62 -0.27 -9.59 5.91
N LEU A 63 0.08 -8.33 5.72
CA LEU A 63 -0.86 -7.21 5.71
C LEU A 63 -1.11 -6.78 4.27
N PHE A 64 -2.39 -6.66 3.91
CA PHE A 64 -2.79 -6.08 2.63
C PHE A 64 -3.08 -4.58 2.80
N MET A 65 -2.49 -3.77 1.93
CA MET A 65 -2.60 -2.32 1.92
C MET A 65 -3.00 -1.79 0.54
N HIS A 66 -3.79 -0.73 0.51
CA HIS A 66 -4.19 -0.02 -0.69
C HIS A 66 -4.44 1.45 -0.36
N CYS A 67 -3.97 2.37 -1.20
CA CYS A 67 -4.14 3.80 -0.95
C CYS A 67 -5.58 4.32 -1.11
N LEU A 68 -6.47 3.52 -1.69
CA LEU A 68 -7.83 3.87 -2.05
C LEU A 68 -7.95 5.12 -2.97
N PRO A 69 -8.99 5.20 -3.86
CA PRO A 69 -10.05 4.19 -4.07
C PRO A 69 -9.53 2.91 -4.72
N ALA A 70 -10.21 1.79 -4.50
CA ALA A 70 -9.90 0.50 -5.12
C ALA A 70 -10.93 0.13 -6.18
N HIS A 71 -10.48 -0.47 -7.29
CA HIS A 71 -11.35 -1.03 -8.33
C HIS A 71 -11.41 -2.55 -8.17
N ARG A 72 -12.40 -3.00 -7.41
CA ARG A 72 -12.61 -4.43 -7.11
C ARG A 72 -12.79 -5.24 -8.39
N GLY A 73 -12.06 -6.34 -8.51
CA GLY A 73 -12.02 -7.18 -9.71
C GLY A 73 -10.99 -6.73 -10.76
N GLU A 74 -10.36 -5.56 -10.58
CA GLU A 74 -9.26 -5.09 -11.42
C GLU A 74 -7.92 -5.37 -10.74
N GLU A 75 -7.38 -4.46 -9.92
CA GLU A 75 -6.11 -4.65 -9.24
C GLU A 75 -6.19 -5.53 -7.99
N VAL A 76 -7.39 -5.70 -7.41
CA VAL A 76 -7.60 -6.53 -6.22
C VAL A 76 -8.98 -7.21 -6.24
N THR A 77 -9.05 -8.43 -5.72
CA THR A 77 -10.33 -9.14 -5.54
C THR A 77 -11.06 -8.72 -4.26
N ASP A 78 -12.39 -8.93 -4.22
CA ASP A 78 -13.18 -8.72 -3.01
C ASP A 78 -12.68 -9.55 -1.84
N ALA A 79 -12.29 -10.80 -2.10
CA ALA A 79 -11.84 -11.71 -1.07
C ALA A 79 -10.55 -11.25 -0.38
N VAL A 80 -9.65 -10.58 -1.10
CA VAL A 80 -8.40 -10.04 -0.53
C VAL A 80 -8.65 -8.73 0.21
N ILE A 81 -9.36 -7.78 -0.40
CA ILE A 81 -9.55 -6.45 0.21
C ILE A 81 -10.45 -6.51 1.45
N ASP A 82 -11.37 -7.47 1.54
CA ASP A 82 -12.25 -7.68 2.69
C ASP A 82 -11.73 -8.77 3.65
N SER A 83 -10.51 -9.28 3.43
CA SER A 83 -9.91 -10.31 4.28
C SER A 83 -9.52 -9.78 5.66
N PRO A 84 -9.35 -10.66 6.66
CA PRO A 84 -8.79 -10.28 7.96
C PRO A 84 -7.37 -9.70 7.90
N ASN A 85 -6.64 -9.95 6.81
CA ASN A 85 -5.30 -9.44 6.57
C ASN A 85 -5.30 -8.01 6.00
N SER A 86 -6.47 -7.51 5.58
CA SER A 86 -6.60 -6.17 5.00
C SER A 86 -6.63 -5.10 6.08
N VAL A 87 -5.73 -4.12 5.94
CA VAL A 87 -5.63 -2.94 6.82
C VAL A 87 -5.92 -1.64 6.07
N VAL A 88 -6.66 -1.72 4.96
CA VAL A 88 -6.94 -0.56 4.10
C VAL A 88 -7.71 0.54 4.80
N LEU A 89 -8.63 0.19 5.72
CA LEU A 89 -9.39 1.18 6.49
C LEU A 89 -8.53 1.83 7.56
N ASP A 90 -7.69 1.06 8.27
CA ASP A 90 -6.73 1.60 9.23
C ASP A 90 -5.72 2.52 8.53
N GLN A 91 -5.27 2.15 7.32
CA GLN A 91 -4.40 2.99 6.50
C GLN A 91 -5.09 4.31 6.12
N ALA A 92 -6.36 4.25 5.72
CA ALA A 92 -7.14 5.44 5.36
C ALA A 92 -7.34 6.37 6.57
N GLU A 93 -7.64 5.83 7.75
CA GLU A 93 -7.74 6.59 8.99
C GLU A 93 -6.39 7.20 9.37
N ASN A 94 -5.32 6.43 9.33
CA ASN A 94 -3.98 6.89 9.67
C ASN A 94 -3.49 8.03 8.78
N ARG A 95 -3.96 8.14 7.54
CA ARG A 95 -3.69 9.28 6.68
C ARG A 95 -4.18 10.60 7.31
N MET A 96 -5.36 10.59 7.92
CA MET A 96 -5.90 11.76 8.63
C MET A 96 -4.99 12.15 9.81
N TRP A 97 -4.63 11.19 10.65
CA TRP A 97 -3.79 11.42 11.81
C TRP A 97 -2.40 11.92 11.43
N ALA A 98 -1.78 11.36 10.42
CA ALA A 98 -0.48 11.78 9.92
C ALA A 98 -0.52 13.23 9.39
N GLN A 99 -1.57 13.59 8.64
CA GLN A 99 -1.72 14.95 8.11
C GLN A 99 -2.03 15.96 9.22
N MET A 100 -2.85 15.61 10.19
CA MET A 100 -3.13 16.45 11.38
C MET A 100 -1.84 16.71 12.16
N SER A 101 -1.03 15.69 12.40
CA SER A 101 0.25 15.80 13.09
C SER A 101 1.23 16.69 12.34
N LEU A 102 1.30 16.54 11.01
CA LEU A 102 2.15 17.38 10.16
C LEU A 102 1.69 18.84 10.18
N LEU A 103 0.39 19.11 10.07
CA LEU A 103 -0.15 20.47 10.15
C LEU A 103 0.12 21.09 11.52
N THR A 104 -0.07 20.33 12.60
CA THR A 104 0.24 20.80 13.96
C THR A 104 1.72 21.16 14.07
N TYR A 105 2.60 20.31 13.56
CA TYR A 105 4.05 20.59 13.55
C TYR A 105 4.41 21.87 12.77
N LEU A 106 3.80 22.06 11.59
CA LEU A 106 4.12 23.21 10.71
C LEU A 106 3.50 24.52 11.20
N CYS A 107 2.32 24.47 11.83
CA CYS A 107 1.57 25.66 12.23
C CYS A 107 1.78 26.04 13.70
N ASN A 108 2.20 25.12 14.55
CA ASN A 108 2.39 25.36 15.99
C ASN A 108 3.65 24.66 16.49
N ASN A 109 4.77 25.37 16.33
CA ASN A 109 6.09 24.85 16.72
C ASN A 109 6.20 24.61 18.24
N ASP A 110 5.44 25.35 19.09
CA ASP A 110 5.47 25.21 20.55
C ASP A 110 4.75 23.92 21.01
N ALA A 111 3.69 23.52 20.33
CA ALA A 111 2.96 22.27 20.65
C ALA A 111 3.84 21.03 20.43
N TRP A 112 4.73 21.06 19.42
CA TRP A 112 5.65 19.96 19.14
C TRP A 112 6.74 19.80 20.22
N HIS A 113 7.23 20.90 20.78
CA HIS A 113 8.20 20.86 21.87
C HIS A 113 7.59 20.28 23.16
N THR A 114 6.32 20.58 23.41
CA THR A 114 5.59 20.02 24.57
C THR A 114 5.39 18.50 24.45
N TYR A 115 5.16 17.98 23.24
CA TYR A 115 5.03 16.53 23.01
C TYR A 115 6.33 15.76 23.25
N ARG A 116 7.47 16.35 22.93
CA ARG A 116 8.80 15.74 23.13
C ARG A 116 9.23 15.65 24.60
N GLU A 117 8.65 16.46 25.46
CA GLU A 117 8.93 16.44 26.91
C GLU A 117 8.10 15.39 27.66
N LEU A 118 7.17 14.70 26.97
CA LEU A 118 6.31 13.66 27.56
C LEU A 118 6.82 12.24 27.31
N GLU A 119 7.91 12.05 26.54
CA GLU A 119 8.63 10.78 26.34
C GLU A 119 9.84 10.68 27.30
#